data_406f038569d5480966e226504c8aadd3
#
_entry.id   406f038569d5480966e226504c8aadd3
#
_cell.length_a   1.000
_cell.length_b   1.000
_cell.length_c   1.000
_cell.angle_alpha   90.00
_cell.angle_beta   90.00
_cell.angle_gamma   90.00
#
_symmetry.space_group_name_H-M   'P 1'
#
loop_
_entity.id
_entity.type
_entity.pdbx_description
1 polymer ?
#
loop_
_entity_poly.entity_id
_entity_poly.type
_entity_poly.pdbx_seq_one_letter_code
_entity_poly.pdbx_strand_id
1 'polypeptide(L)'
;KEIKELMRKAEILDAQEDSKYGKGKLGSDLPKELQRRQDRLAKIFKARKALEAEAAAAAARDRAKQAAAAEDAAADAADADAEKQADASEQHKLRKKADRSRQKAEAARDLAIEKAGEAGLEPEGLEPQAADAMPHRGLAHRADGSPKASTQRNFTDPDSHIMKSDGNMLQGYNCQAAVDGDHQVIVAMGVSNQPPDVEHLEPMLERTIANTGACPRTFIADAGYWSEDNVSACEKRGTDPHISTGRQKHGQPPPAICGPIPKDLDAKGKMARKLRKKEGREIYAKRKTIVEPVFGQTKEARGLRRFLLRGLEKVNSEWTIWGMTHNLNKLWR
;
A
#
# COMPACT_ATOMS: atom_id res chain seq x y z
N LYS A 1 14.26 32.31 6.66
CA LYS A 1 13.13 33.26 6.92
C LYS A 1 11.85 32.51 7.29
N GLU A 2 11.42 31.53 6.49
CA GLU A 2 10.20 30.73 6.68
C GLU A 2 10.15 29.98 8.03
N ILE A 3 11.28 29.38 8.45
CA ILE A 3 11.37 28.69 9.74
C ILE A 3 11.20 29.64 10.92
N LYS A 4 11.74 30.86 10.85
CA LYS A 4 11.56 31.87 11.90
C LYS A 4 10.11 32.36 11.97
N GLU A 5 9.41 32.38 10.84
CA GLU A 5 7.99 32.76 10.76
C GLU A 5 7.07 31.65 11.28
N LEU A 6 7.38 30.40 10.98
CA LEU A 6 6.69 29.24 11.55
C LEU A 6 6.91 29.12 13.06
N MET A 7 8.12 29.43 13.55
CA MET A 7 8.42 29.49 14.98
C MET A 7 7.62 30.60 15.68
N ARG A 8 7.52 31.80 15.07
CA ARG A 8 6.71 32.89 15.61
C ARG A 8 5.21 32.52 15.67
N LYS A 9 4.70 31.83 14.65
CA LYS A 9 3.33 31.32 14.65
C LYS A 9 3.11 30.25 15.73
N ALA A 10 4.07 29.35 15.92
CA ALA A 10 4.03 28.36 17.00
C ALA A 10 4.06 29.01 18.40
N GLU A 11 4.89 30.07 18.59
CA GLU A 11 4.93 30.84 19.85
C GLU A 11 3.62 31.55 20.15
N ILE A 12 2.93 32.05 19.12
CA ILE A 12 1.62 32.70 19.28
C ILE A 12 0.55 31.68 19.65
N LEU A 13 0.58 30.48 19.02
CA LEU A 13 -0.33 29.39 19.34
C LEU A 13 -0.08 28.84 20.75
N ASP A 14 1.18 28.63 21.13
CA ASP A 14 1.56 28.22 22.49
C ASP A 14 1.06 29.23 23.55
N ALA A 15 1.18 30.53 23.26
CA ALA A 15 0.70 31.59 24.16
C ALA A 15 -0.84 31.61 24.25
N GLN A 16 -1.55 31.33 23.17
CA GLN A 16 -3.01 31.19 23.15
C GLN A 16 -3.50 29.96 23.91
N GLU A 17 -2.79 28.83 23.78
CA GLU A 17 -3.07 27.60 24.52
C GLU A 17 -2.78 27.77 26.00
N ASP A 18 -1.67 28.40 26.38
CA ASP A 18 -1.34 28.73 27.76
C ASP A 18 -2.40 29.65 28.42
N SER A 19 -2.96 30.58 27.64
CA SER A 19 -4.05 31.46 28.08
C SER A 19 -5.38 30.71 28.28
N LYS A 20 -5.65 29.72 27.44
CA LYS A 20 -6.91 28.99 27.44
C LYS A 20 -6.96 27.84 28.44
N TYR A 21 -5.84 27.14 28.66
CA TYR A 21 -5.75 25.91 29.42
C TYR A 21 -4.85 26.01 30.65
N GLY A 22 -4.17 27.14 30.87
CA GLY A 22 -3.22 27.39 31.95
C GLY A 22 -1.79 26.94 31.61
N LYS A 23 -0.80 27.71 32.09
CA LYS A 23 0.62 27.43 31.84
C LYS A 23 1.00 26.01 32.23
N GLY A 24 1.52 25.25 31.25
CA GLY A 24 2.00 23.88 31.45
C GLY A 24 0.92 22.80 31.41
N LYS A 25 -0.32 23.14 31.07
CA LYS A 25 -1.38 22.17 30.76
C LYS A 25 -1.61 22.11 29.26
N LEU A 26 -0.72 21.41 28.57
CA LEU A 26 -0.98 21.01 27.18
C LEU A 26 -2.06 19.92 27.20
N GLY A 27 -3.21 20.24 26.65
CA GLY A 27 -4.22 19.27 26.33
C GLY A 27 -3.61 18.25 25.39
N SER A 28 -3.59 17.01 25.82
CA SER A 28 -3.22 15.78 25.12
C SER A 28 -1.74 15.46 24.96
N ASP A 29 -1.39 14.31 25.35
CA ASP A 29 -0.48 13.21 24.93
C ASP A 29 0.76 13.51 24.05
N LEU A 30 1.22 14.75 23.95
CA LEU A 30 2.52 15.05 23.39
C LEU A 30 3.62 14.51 24.33
N PRO A 31 4.58 13.75 23.83
CA PRO A 31 5.72 13.30 24.63
C PRO A 31 6.35 14.49 25.37
N LYS A 32 6.65 14.34 26.67
CA LYS A 32 7.26 15.40 27.50
C LYS A 32 8.44 16.12 26.83
N GLU A 33 9.15 15.42 25.97
CA GLU A 33 10.28 15.91 25.18
C GLU A 33 9.90 16.98 24.13
N LEU A 34 8.64 17.02 23.66
CA LEU A 34 8.15 18.05 22.74
C LEU A 34 7.62 19.30 23.45
N GLN A 35 7.53 19.27 24.78
CA GLN A 35 7.05 20.39 25.58
C GLN A 35 8.11 21.50 25.71
N ARG A 36 9.39 21.21 25.56
CA ARG A 36 10.47 22.20 25.61
C ARG A 36 10.73 22.78 24.22
N ARG A 37 10.71 24.12 24.12
CA ARG A 37 10.89 24.85 22.84
C ARG A 37 12.19 24.51 22.11
N GLN A 38 13.29 24.33 22.83
CA GLN A 38 14.60 23.96 22.27
C GLN A 38 14.62 22.55 21.70
N ASP A 39 13.99 21.59 22.39
CA ASP A 39 13.90 20.21 21.92
C ASP A 39 13.01 20.08 20.69
N ARG A 40 11.95 20.89 20.60
CA ARG A 40 11.10 21.00 19.39
C ARG A 40 11.89 21.44 18.17
N LEU A 41 12.72 22.46 18.32
CA LEU A 41 13.52 22.99 17.22
C LEU A 41 14.52 21.93 16.71
N ALA A 42 15.27 21.30 17.61
CA ALA A 42 16.21 20.25 17.27
C ALA A 42 15.54 19.08 16.53
N LYS A 43 14.34 18.67 17.00
CA LYS A 43 13.56 17.61 16.35
C LYS A 43 13.04 18.00 14.97
N ILE A 44 12.58 19.26 14.80
CA ILE A 44 12.16 19.78 13.49
C ILE A 44 13.33 19.78 12.50
N PHE A 45 14.52 20.25 12.92
CA PHE A 45 15.70 20.22 12.06
C PHE A 45 16.13 18.81 11.70
N LYS A 46 16.13 17.88 12.67
CA LYS A 46 16.44 16.47 12.43
C LYS A 46 15.45 15.84 11.45
N ALA A 47 14.16 16.05 11.66
CA ALA A 47 13.11 15.54 10.79
C ALA A 47 13.17 16.12 9.38
N ARG A 48 13.47 17.41 9.25
CA ARG A 48 13.66 18.08 7.95
C ARG A 48 14.86 17.48 7.20
N LYS A 49 16.01 17.34 7.87
CA LYS A 49 17.21 16.76 7.26
C LYS A 49 16.96 15.33 6.79
N ALA A 50 16.27 14.52 7.60
CA ALA A 50 15.88 13.16 7.24
C ALA A 50 14.92 13.16 6.03
N LEU A 51 13.91 14.03 6.01
CA LEU A 51 12.97 14.17 4.91
C LEU A 51 13.66 14.58 3.59
N GLU A 52 14.62 15.51 3.65
CA GLU A 52 15.41 15.94 2.49
C GLU A 52 16.29 14.79 1.97
N ALA A 53 16.92 14.01 2.85
CA ALA A 53 17.73 12.85 2.48
C ALA A 53 16.88 11.74 1.84
N GLU A 54 15.74 11.40 2.43
CA GLU A 54 14.81 10.41 1.90
C GLU A 54 14.23 10.82 0.54
N ALA A 55 13.88 12.11 0.38
CA ALA A 55 13.38 12.62 -0.90
C ALA A 55 14.45 12.54 -2.00
N ALA A 56 15.69 12.90 -1.67
CA ALA A 56 16.81 12.82 -2.61
C ALA A 56 17.08 11.36 -3.04
N ALA A 57 17.05 10.43 -2.11
CA ALA A 57 17.23 9.01 -2.39
C ALA A 57 16.06 8.41 -3.18
N ALA A 58 14.81 8.78 -2.85
CA ALA A 58 13.65 8.37 -3.63
C ALA A 58 13.73 8.87 -5.07
N ALA A 59 14.13 10.12 -5.30
CA ALA A 59 14.33 10.66 -6.63
C ALA A 59 15.49 9.98 -7.39
N ALA A 60 16.58 9.62 -6.70
CA ALA A 60 17.67 8.87 -7.30
C ALA A 60 17.24 7.47 -7.71
N ARG A 61 16.49 6.78 -6.86
CA ARG A 61 15.88 5.48 -7.15
C ARG A 61 14.96 5.53 -8.36
N ASP A 62 14.06 6.51 -8.42
CA ASP A 62 13.11 6.63 -9.52
C ASP A 62 13.80 6.91 -10.85
N ARG A 63 14.87 7.73 -10.85
CA ARG A 63 15.71 7.93 -12.03
C ARG A 63 16.42 6.65 -12.48
N ALA A 64 16.95 5.87 -11.55
CA ALA A 64 17.61 4.61 -11.87
C ALA A 64 16.62 3.56 -12.40
N LYS A 65 15.38 3.50 -11.86
CA LYS A 65 14.30 2.66 -12.41
C LYS A 65 13.96 3.04 -13.85
N GLN A 66 13.80 4.33 -14.12
CA GLN A 66 13.51 4.81 -15.48
C GLN A 66 14.66 4.49 -16.44
N ALA A 67 15.92 4.64 -16.00
CA ALA A 67 17.07 4.28 -16.80
C ALA A 67 17.12 2.77 -17.08
N ALA A 68 16.85 1.93 -16.10
CA ALA A 68 16.79 0.47 -16.28
C ALA A 68 15.67 0.08 -17.25
N ALA A 69 14.47 0.63 -17.09
CA ALA A 69 13.35 0.36 -18.00
C ALA A 69 13.63 0.80 -19.44
N ALA A 70 14.31 1.93 -19.64
CA ALA A 70 14.71 2.41 -20.96
C ALA A 70 15.75 1.48 -21.64
N GLU A 71 16.72 0.97 -20.87
CA GLU A 71 17.72 0.03 -21.40
C GLU A 71 17.09 -1.36 -21.66
N ASP A 72 16.16 -1.84 -20.83
CA ASP A 72 15.40 -3.07 -21.11
C ASP A 72 14.60 -2.96 -22.40
N ALA A 73 13.87 -1.86 -22.59
CA ALA A 73 13.12 -1.60 -23.81
C ALA A 73 14.03 -1.53 -25.05
N ALA A 74 15.23 -0.97 -24.89
CA ALA A 74 16.22 -0.93 -25.96
C ALA A 74 16.80 -2.33 -26.28
N ALA A 75 16.92 -3.19 -25.28
CA ALA A 75 17.33 -4.59 -25.45
C ALA A 75 16.26 -5.37 -26.20
N ASP A 76 15.00 -5.26 -25.80
CA ASP A 76 13.87 -5.95 -26.42
C ASP A 76 13.70 -5.52 -27.89
N ALA A 77 13.85 -4.22 -28.16
CA ALA A 77 13.82 -3.70 -29.53
C ALA A 77 14.96 -4.26 -30.39
N ALA A 78 16.17 -4.36 -29.83
CA ALA A 78 17.34 -4.91 -30.55
C ALA A 78 17.17 -6.42 -30.82
N ASP A 79 16.55 -7.17 -29.90
CA ASP A 79 16.25 -8.60 -30.11
C ASP A 79 15.16 -8.78 -31.19
N ALA A 80 14.10 -7.99 -31.14
CA ALA A 80 13.05 -8.02 -32.17
C ALA A 80 13.58 -7.66 -33.57
N ASP A 81 14.54 -6.75 -33.65
CA ASP A 81 15.22 -6.41 -34.93
C ASP A 81 16.18 -7.53 -35.37
N ALA A 82 16.85 -8.21 -34.42
CA ALA A 82 17.69 -9.37 -34.73
C ALA A 82 16.87 -10.53 -35.30
N GLU A 83 15.68 -10.77 -34.81
CA GLU A 83 14.78 -11.82 -35.31
C GLU A 83 14.33 -11.59 -36.77
N LYS A 84 14.23 -10.32 -37.20
CA LYS A 84 13.83 -9.94 -38.58
C LYS A 84 14.99 -9.97 -39.56
N GLN A 85 16.23 -10.05 -39.06
CA GLN A 85 17.43 -9.92 -39.92
C GLN A 85 17.84 -11.29 -40.48
N ALA A 86 18.02 -11.36 -41.80
CA ALA A 86 18.43 -12.57 -42.49
C ALA A 86 19.97 -12.80 -42.49
N ASP A 87 20.75 -11.73 -42.26
CA ASP A 87 22.23 -11.81 -42.21
C ASP A 87 22.70 -12.18 -40.81
N ALA A 88 23.38 -13.31 -40.71
CA ALA A 88 23.90 -13.84 -39.42
C ALA A 88 24.89 -12.89 -38.72
N SER A 89 25.67 -12.10 -39.51
CA SER A 89 26.61 -11.14 -38.92
C SER A 89 25.90 -9.95 -38.28
N GLU A 90 24.88 -9.40 -38.97
CA GLU A 90 24.07 -8.31 -38.43
C GLU A 90 23.19 -8.78 -37.27
N GLN A 91 22.64 -9.98 -37.34
CA GLN A 91 21.93 -10.62 -36.22
C GLN A 91 22.79 -10.72 -34.97
N HIS A 92 24.05 -11.17 -35.11
CA HIS A 92 25.00 -11.27 -34.00
C HIS A 92 25.31 -9.90 -33.38
N LYS A 93 25.47 -8.84 -34.21
CA LYS A 93 25.72 -7.49 -33.71
C LYS A 93 24.52 -6.96 -32.90
N LEU A 94 23.29 -7.18 -33.37
CA LEU A 94 22.08 -6.76 -32.67
C LEU A 94 21.91 -7.49 -31.34
N ARG A 95 22.11 -8.80 -31.29
CA ARG A 95 22.11 -9.58 -30.02
C ARG A 95 23.15 -9.08 -29.02
N LYS A 96 24.37 -8.82 -29.49
CA LYS A 96 25.41 -8.23 -28.65
C LYS A 96 25.05 -6.83 -28.13
N LYS A 97 24.29 -6.06 -28.89
CA LYS A 97 23.74 -4.76 -28.45
C LYS A 97 22.70 -4.96 -27.37
N ALA A 98 21.77 -5.91 -27.54
CA ALA A 98 20.77 -6.27 -26.54
C ALA A 98 21.42 -6.70 -25.21
N ASP A 99 22.42 -7.57 -25.25
CA ASP A 99 23.15 -8.00 -24.06
C ASP A 99 23.82 -6.84 -23.31
N ARG A 100 24.41 -5.89 -24.04
CA ARG A 100 24.99 -4.68 -23.43
C ARG A 100 23.93 -3.79 -22.77
N SER A 101 22.76 -3.65 -23.37
CA SER A 101 21.67 -2.89 -22.76
C SER A 101 21.14 -3.58 -21.50
N ARG A 102 21.00 -4.91 -21.49
CA ARG A 102 20.65 -5.67 -20.28
C ARG A 102 21.65 -5.50 -19.14
N GLN A 103 22.96 -5.55 -19.46
CA GLN A 103 24.01 -5.28 -18.44
C GLN A 103 23.91 -3.87 -17.85
N LYS A 104 23.59 -2.86 -18.68
CA LYS A 104 23.40 -1.49 -18.20
C LYS A 104 22.13 -1.37 -17.37
N ALA A 105 21.04 -2.05 -17.73
CA ALA A 105 19.81 -2.09 -16.96
C ALA A 105 20.05 -2.72 -15.58
N GLU A 106 20.82 -3.81 -15.50
CA GLU A 106 21.23 -4.45 -14.26
C GLU A 106 22.04 -3.49 -13.37
N ALA A 107 23.10 -2.88 -13.93
CA ALA A 107 23.90 -1.89 -13.19
C ALA A 107 23.06 -0.68 -12.70
N ALA A 108 22.08 -0.25 -13.46
CA ALA A 108 21.17 0.82 -13.04
C ALA A 108 20.24 0.37 -11.89
N ARG A 109 19.83 -0.89 -11.87
CA ARG A 109 19.07 -1.48 -10.74
C ARG A 109 19.92 -1.56 -9.48
N ASP A 110 21.16 -2.04 -9.60
CA ASP A 110 22.11 -2.14 -8.47
C ASP A 110 22.37 -0.77 -7.85
N LEU A 111 22.60 0.25 -8.67
CA LEU A 111 22.75 1.63 -8.20
C LEU A 111 21.51 2.14 -7.48
N ALA A 112 20.33 1.75 -7.94
CA ALA A 112 19.09 2.15 -7.31
C ALA A 112 18.88 1.46 -5.97
N ILE A 113 19.30 0.20 -5.82
CA ILE A 113 19.31 -0.54 -4.55
C ILE A 113 20.26 0.12 -3.56
N GLU A 114 21.49 0.44 -3.99
CA GLU A 114 22.48 1.13 -3.16
C GLU A 114 21.93 2.48 -2.64
N LYS A 115 21.36 3.29 -3.53
CA LYS A 115 20.79 4.59 -3.16
C LYS A 115 19.54 4.50 -2.26
N ALA A 116 18.77 3.45 -2.39
CA ALA A 116 17.68 3.15 -1.47
C ALA A 116 18.21 2.81 -0.06
N GLY A 117 19.24 1.96 0.01
CA GLY A 117 19.89 1.58 1.26
C GLY A 117 20.54 2.76 1.99
N GLU A 118 21.24 3.66 1.27
CA GLU A 118 21.82 4.90 1.84
C GLU A 118 20.78 5.78 2.54
N ALA A 119 19.54 5.75 2.09
CA ALA A 119 18.43 6.51 2.67
C ALA A 119 17.67 5.75 3.75
N GLY A 120 18.06 4.51 4.04
CA GLY A 120 17.30 3.63 4.94
C GLY A 120 15.93 3.26 4.39
N LEU A 121 15.77 3.29 3.06
CA LEU A 121 14.59 2.82 2.35
C LEU A 121 14.83 1.39 1.91
N GLU A 122 13.84 0.53 2.12
CA GLU A 122 13.86 -0.81 1.53
C GLU A 122 13.93 -0.68 -0.01
N PRO A 123 14.63 -1.59 -0.71
CA PRO A 123 14.82 -1.56 -2.16
C PRO A 123 13.54 -1.92 -2.94
N GLU A 124 12.41 -1.39 -2.51
CA GLU A 124 11.10 -1.70 -3.07
C GLU A 124 11.02 -1.47 -4.57
N GLY A 125 10.63 -2.52 -5.28
CA GLY A 125 10.26 -2.49 -6.69
C GLY A 125 11.42 -2.37 -7.66
N LEU A 126 12.64 -2.71 -7.28
CA LEU A 126 13.79 -2.85 -8.16
C LEU A 126 14.04 -4.31 -8.53
N GLU A 127 13.74 -5.22 -7.61
CA GLU A 127 13.53 -6.61 -7.96
C GLU A 127 12.08 -6.83 -8.43
N PRO A 128 11.80 -7.86 -9.23
CA PRO A 128 10.44 -8.32 -9.38
C PRO A 128 9.91 -8.48 -7.96
N GLN A 129 8.90 -7.66 -7.60
CA GLN A 129 8.35 -7.65 -6.24
C GLN A 129 8.15 -9.09 -5.84
N ALA A 130 8.74 -9.51 -4.74
CA ALA A 130 8.37 -10.79 -4.16
C ALA A 130 6.85 -10.80 -4.14
N ALA A 131 6.22 -11.84 -4.68
CA ALA A 131 4.78 -11.90 -4.93
C ALA A 131 3.92 -11.55 -3.71
N ASP A 132 4.53 -11.52 -2.53
CA ASP A 132 3.92 -11.23 -1.25
C ASP A 132 4.20 -9.81 -0.70
N ALA A 133 4.95 -8.96 -1.42
CA ALA A 133 5.25 -7.61 -0.95
C ALA A 133 4.00 -6.71 -0.96
N MET A 134 3.69 -6.09 0.19
CA MET A 134 2.60 -5.13 0.28
C MET A 134 3.02 -3.80 -0.35
N PRO A 135 2.10 -3.10 -1.05
CA PRO A 135 2.41 -1.80 -1.63
C PRO A 135 2.69 -0.76 -0.54
N HIS A 136 3.71 0.07 -0.77
CA HIS A 136 4.09 1.14 0.13
C HIS A 136 4.11 2.48 -0.59
N ARG A 137 3.63 3.49 0.09
CA ARG A 137 3.68 4.85 -0.42
C ARG A 137 5.04 5.46 -0.13
N GLY A 138 5.82 5.65 -1.19
CA GLY A 138 7.06 6.40 -1.12
C GLY A 138 6.86 7.89 -0.82
N LEU A 139 7.93 8.57 -0.44
CA LEU A 139 7.92 10.00 -0.18
C LEU A 139 7.68 10.80 -1.47
N ALA A 140 6.70 11.72 -1.45
CA ALA A 140 6.46 12.58 -2.60
C ALA A 140 7.56 13.63 -2.75
N HIS A 141 8.31 13.57 -3.86
CA HIS A 141 9.42 14.47 -4.17
C HIS A 141 9.22 15.20 -5.52
N ARG A 142 10.05 16.20 -5.77
CA ARG A 142 10.19 16.91 -7.04
C ARG A 142 11.28 16.25 -7.89
N ALA A 143 11.38 16.63 -9.15
CA ALA A 143 12.40 16.12 -10.06
C ALA A 143 13.85 16.43 -9.61
N ASP A 144 14.03 17.50 -8.84
CA ASP A 144 15.32 17.91 -8.25
C ASP A 144 15.69 17.10 -6.99
N GLY A 145 14.82 16.18 -6.53
CA GLY A 145 15.03 15.38 -5.32
C GLY A 145 14.62 16.10 -4.03
N SER A 146 14.04 17.29 -4.11
CA SER A 146 13.50 17.98 -2.92
C SER A 146 12.10 17.47 -2.58
N PRO A 147 11.71 17.41 -1.28
CA PRO A 147 10.36 17.03 -0.91
C PRO A 147 9.33 18.03 -1.45
N LYS A 148 8.15 17.56 -1.85
CA LYS A 148 7.05 18.44 -2.23
C LYS A 148 6.59 19.24 -1.01
N ALA A 149 6.13 20.48 -1.23
CA ALA A 149 5.66 21.36 -0.13
C ALA A 149 4.49 20.78 0.67
N SER A 150 3.70 19.89 0.06
CA SER A 150 2.59 19.19 0.72
C SER A 150 3.01 17.94 1.48
N THR A 151 4.29 17.56 1.43
CA THR A 151 4.78 16.36 2.10
C THR A 151 4.69 16.52 3.60
N GLN A 152 4.06 15.57 4.26
CA GLN A 152 3.87 15.53 5.71
C GLN A 152 4.65 14.36 6.29
N ARG A 153 5.21 14.56 7.48
CA ARG A 153 5.93 13.52 8.22
C ARG A 153 5.49 13.51 9.67
N ASN A 154 5.16 12.35 10.17
CA ASN A 154 4.94 12.15 11.59
C ASN A 154 6.28 12.10 12.34
N PHE A 155 6.45 12.92 13.38
CA PHE A 155 7.70 12.96 14.15
C PHE A 155 7.90 11.74 15.04
N THR A 156 6.82 11.07 15.41
CA THR A 156 6.86 9.94 16.33
C THR A 156 6.84 8.59 15.61
N ASP A 157 6.31 8.57 14.38
CA ASP A 157 6.21 7.37 13.54
C ASP A 157 6.30 7.78 12.07
N PRO A 158 7.53 7.94 11.53
CA PRO A 158 7.76 8.44 10.17
C PRO A 158 7.11 7.60 9.07
N ASP A 159 6.93 6.30 9.30
CA ASP A 159 6.35 5.38 8.33
C ASP A 159 4.82 5.48 8.24
N SER A 160 4.18 6.04 9.29
CA SER A 160 2.73 6.24 9.28
C SER A 160 2.29 7.36 8.35
N HIS A 161 1.13 7.18 7.69
CA HIS A 161 0.56 8.19 6.79
C HIS A 161 -0.80 8.67 7.27
N ILE A 162 -1.17 9.89 6.83
CA ILE A 162 -2.50 10.42 7.10
C ILE A 162 -3.51 9.65 6.24
N MET A 163 -4.48 9.03 6.92
CA MET A 163 -5.56 8.26 6.33
C MET A 163 -6.91 8.78 6.82
N LYS A 164 -7.93 8.65 5.98
CA LYS A 164 -9.31 8.98 6.36
C LYS A 164 -9.99 7.74 6.92
N SER A 165 -10.47 7.79 8.16
CA SER A 165 -11.27 6.74 8.79
C SER A 165 -12.48 7.36 9.49
N ASP A 166 -13.66 6.84 9.19
CA ASP A 166 -14.94 7.25 9.80
C ASP A 166 -15.17 8.78 9.83
N GLY A 167 -14.77 9.44 8.74
CA GLY A 167 -14.89 10.89 8.60
C GLY A 167 -13.74 11.70 9.20
N ASN A 168 -12.91 11.10 10.01
CA ASN A 168 -11.76 11.74 10.64
C ASN A 168 -10.46 11.47 9.89
N MET A 169 -9.49 12.36 10.02
CA MET A 169 -8.13 12.15 9.55
C MET A 169 -7.28 11.66 10.71
N LEU A 170 -6.63 10.51 10.52
CA LEU A 170 -5.73 9.94 11.51
C LEU A 170 -4.40 9.55 10.86
N GLN A 171 -3.36 9.52 11.64
CA GLN A 171 -2.09 8.92 11.25
C GLN A 171 -2.13 7.43 11.57
N GLY A 172 -1.83 6.60 10.58
CA GLY A 172 -1.95 5.16 10.77
C GLY A 172 -1.42 4.36 9.60
N TYR A 173 -1.81 3.10 9.61
CA TYR A 173 -1.46 2.10 8.62
C TYR A 173 -2.72 1.45 8.06
N ASN A 174 -2.63 0.98 6.84
CA ASN A 174 -3.67 0.19 6.19
C ASN A 174 -3.41 -1.31 6.45
N CYS A 175 -4.27 -1.94 7.23
CA CYS A 175 -4.14 -3.32 7.66
C CYS A 175 -5.06 -4.21 6.84
N GLN A 176 -4.47 -5.15 6.12
CA GLN A 176 -5.14 -6.09 5.25
C GLN A 176 -5.24 -7.47 5.90
N ALA A 177 -6.35 -8.18 5.67
CA ALA A 177 -6.53 -9.58 6.05
C ALA A 177 -7.40 -10.30 5.03
N ALA A 178 -6.95 -11.45 4.56
CA ALA A 178 -7.77 -12.40 3.82
C ALA A 178 -8.25 -13.50 4.78
N VAL A 179 -9.54 -13.79 4.72
CA VAL A 179 -10.22 -14.67 5.68
C VAL A 179 -10.90 -15.80 4.92
N ASP A 180 -10.70 -17.04 5.37
CA ASP A 180 -11.38 -18.22 4.86
C ASP A 180 -12.89 -18.14 5.10
N GLY A 181 -13.64 -18.60 4.09
CA GLY A 181 -15.10 -18.51 4.06
C GLY A 181 -15.82 -19.48 4.98
N ASP A 182 -15.21 -20.60 5.29
CA ASP A 182 -15.88 -21.70 6.00
C ASP A 182 -15.64 -21.61 7.51
N HIS A 183 -14.41 -21.29 7.94
CA HIS A 183 -14.01 -21.31 9.34
C HIS A 183 -13.64 -19.93 9.91
N GLN A 184 -13.64 -18.90 9.06
CA GLN A 184 -13.16 -17.55 9.44
C GLN A 184 -11.71 -17.54 9.94
N VAL A 185 -10.87 -18.42 9.42
CA VAL A 185 -9.43 -18.43 9.67
C VAL A 185 -8.78 -17.35 8.81
N ILE A 186 -7.88 -16.58 9.38
CA ILE A 186 -7.10 -15.60 8.63
C ILE A 186 -6.00 -16.36 7.88
N VAL A 187 -6.05 -16.34 6.56
CA VAL A 187 -5.12 -17.06 5.68
C VAL A 187 -3.99 -16.19 5.15
N ALA A 188 -4.20 -14.88 5.08
CA ALA A 188 -3.14 -13.93 4.75
C ALA A 188 -3.34 -12.60 5.49
N MET A 189 -2.24 -11.94 5.80
CA MET A 189 -2.22 -10.64 6.48
C MET A 189 -1.13 -9.77 5.89
N GLY A 190 -1.33 -8.46 5.99
CA GLY A 190 -0.32 -7.49 5.61
C GLY A 190 -0.62 -6.10 6.15
N VAL A 191 0.41 -5.29 6.27
CA VAL A 191 0.32 -3.88 6.67
C VAL A 191 0.97 -3.03 5.60
N SER A 192 0.33 -1.94 5.26
CA SER A 192 0.81 -0.95 4.31
C SER A 192 0.65 0.45 4.90
N ASN A 193 1.47 1.38 4.46
CA ASN A 193 1.28 2.80 4.73
C ASN A 193 0.52 3.52 3.60
N GLN A 194 0.06 2.77 2.59
CA GLN A 194 -0.68 3.30 1.46
C GLN A 194 -2.19 3.32 1.75
N PRO A 195 -2.86 4.48 1.71
CA PRO A 195 -4.26 4.59 2.07
C PRO A 195 -5.26 3.86 1.16
N PRO A 196 -5.12 3.88 -0.20
CA PRO A 196 -6.06 3.21 -1.10
C PRO A 196 -5.90 1.69 -1.06
N ASP A 197 -7.01 0.95 -1.05
CA ASP A 197 -6.99 -0.52 -1.02
C ASP A 197 -6.77 -1.17 -2.39
N VAL A 198 -6.90 -0.40 -3.46
CA VAL A 198 -6.92 -0.93 -4.84
C VAL A 198 -5.66 -1.71 -5.21
N GLU A 199 -4.49 -1.30 -4.72
CA GLU A 199 -3.21 -1.95 -5.03
C GLU A 199 -2.91 -3.15 -4.10
N HIS A 200 -3.76 -3.40 -3.09
CA HIS A 200 -3.52 -4.45 -2.10
C HIS A 200 -4.13 -5.80 -2.47
N LEU A 201 -5.05 -5.86 -3.45
CA LEU A 201 -5.77 -7.09 -3.76
C LEU A 201 -4.82 -8.17 -4.30
N GLU A 202 -4.03 -7.84 -5.31
CA GLU A 202 -3.13 -8.81 -5.94
C GLU A 202 -2.07 -9.34 -4.96
N PRO A 203 -1.34 -8.51 -4.19
CA PRO A 203 -0.44 -8.99 -3.15
C PRO A 203 -1.11 -9.88 -2.09
N MET A 204 -2.34 -9.56 -1.70
CA MET A 204 -3.10 -10.38 -0.74
C MET A 204 -3.56 -11.71 -1.33
N LEU A 205 -3.90 -11.74 -2.61
CA LEU A 205 -4.22 -12.98 -3.33
C LEU A 205 -2.99 -13.89 -3.43
N GLU A 206 -1.84 -13.35 -3.84
CA GLU A 206 -0.57 -14.09 -3.91
C GLU A 206 -0.17 -14.65 -2.55
N ARG A 207 -0.25 -13.85 -1.51
CA ARG A 207 0.02 -14.28 -0.15
C ARG A 207 -0.95 -15.36 0.33
N THR A 208 -2.22 -15.28 -0.07
CA THR A 208 -3.21 -16.31 0.20
C THR A 208 -2.80 -17.64 -0.47
N ILE A 209 -2.42 -17.60 -1.74
CA ILE A 209 -1.97 -18.77 -2.49
C ILE A 209 -0.70 -19.36 -1.85
N ALA A 210 0.29 -18.52 -1.52
CA ALA A 210 1.53 -18.97 -0.90
C ALA A 210 1.30 -19.67 0.45
N ASN A 211 0.41 -19.13 1.28
CA ASN A 211 0.14 -19.67 2.62
C ASN A 211 -0.75 -20.93 2.59
N THR A 212 -1.66 -21.04 1.63
CA THR A 212 -2.62 -22.17 1.56
C THR A 212 -2.20 -23.25 0.58
N GLY A 213 -1.26 -22.97 -0.31
CA GLY A 213 -0.86 -23.86 -1.40
C GLY A 213 -1.93 -24.03 -2.49
N ALA A 214 -3.01 -23.25 -2.46
CA ALA A 214 -4.12 -23.35 -3.40
C ALA A 214 -4.68 -22.00 -3.79
N CYS A 215 -5.12 -21.87 -5.04
CA CYS A 215 -5.81 -20.68 -5.52
C CYS A 215 -7.27 -20.71 -5.02
N PRO A 216 -7.77 -19.63 -4.39
CA PRO A 216 -9.16 -19.59 -3.93
C PRO A 216 -10.12 -19.60 -5.13
N ARG A 217 -11.20 -20.38 -5.04
CA ARG A 217 -12.22 -20.42 -6.11
C ARG A 217 -12.91 -19.08 -6.29
N THR A 218 -13.16 -18.39 -5.20
CA THR A 218 -13.88 -17.11 -5.16
C THR A 218 -13.14 -16.15 -4.25
N PHE A 219 -12.98 -14.90 -4.71
CA PHE A 219 -12.41 -13.81 -3.91
C PHE A 219 -13.43 -12.68 -3.78
N ILE A 220 -13.77 -12.32 -2.55
CA ILE A 220 -14.79 -11.31 -2.25
C ILE A 220 -14.09 -10.08 -1.64
N ALA A 221 -14.29 -8.91 -2.25
CA ALA A 221 -13.70 -7.66 -1.76
C ALA A 221 -14.70 -6.50 -1.84
N ASP A 222 -14.45 -5.46 -1.05
CA ASP A 222 -15.29 -4.26 -1.07
C ASP A 222 -14.97 -3.32 -2.23
N ALA A 223 -15.62 -2.16 -2.26
CA ALA A 223 -15.46 -1.20 -3.35
C ALA A 223 -14.11 -0.49 -3.36
N GLY A 224 -13.34 -0.53 -2.28
CA GLY A 224 -11.99 0.03 -2.19
C GLY A 224 -10.99 -0.70 -3.08
N TYR A 225 -11.25 -1.98 -3.35
CA TYR A 225 -10.39 -2.84 -4.18
C TYR A 225 -10.76 -2.83 -5.68
N TRP A 226 -11.77 -2.06 -6.07
CA TRP A 226 -12.22 -2.10 -7.45
C TRP A 226 -11.19 -1.53 -8.42
N SER A 227 -10.72 -2.35 -9.35
CA SER A 227 -10.06 -1.98 -10.60
C SER A 227 -10.25 -3.08 -11.64
N GLU A 228 -10.08 -2.76 -12.91
CA GLU A 228 -10.11 -3.75 -14.00
C GLU A 228 -8.90 -4.69 -13.90
N ASP A 229 -7.75 -4.15 -13.49
CA ASP A 229 -6.52 -4.92 -13.29
C ASP A 229 -6.70 -5.97 -12.19
N ASN A 230 -7.34 -5.62 -11.08
CA ASN A 230 -7.63 -6.58 -10.00
C ASN A 230 -8.58 -7.69 -10.44
N VAL A 231 -9.59 -7.37 -11.25
CA VAL A 231 -10.47 -8.39 -11.83
C VAL A 231 -9.66 -9.33 -12.74
N SER A 232 -8.86 -8.76 -13.64
CA SER A 232 -8.00 -9.52 -14.54
C SER A 232 -6.97 -10.37 -13.79
N ALA A 233 -6.37 -9.85 -12.73
CA ALA A 233 -5.41 -10.57 -11.89
C ALA A 233 -6.04 -11.81 -11.22
N CYS A 234 -7.28 -11.70 -10.73
CA CYS A 234 -8.03 -12.84 -10.20
C CYS A 234 -8.33 -13.87 -11.30
N GLU A 235 -8.89 -13.43 -12.42
CA GLU A 235 -9.32 -14.30 -13.51
C GLU A 235 -8.13 -15.07 -14.15
N LYS A 236 -6.98 -14.41 -14.32
CA LYS A 236 -5.74 -15.05 -14.81
C LYS A 236 -5.27 -16.21 -13.92
N ARG A 237 -5.58 -16.16 -12.64
CA ARG A 237 -5.23 -17.20 -11.65
C ARG A 237 -6.36 -18.23 -11.45
N GLY A 238 -7.45 -18.13 -12.21
CA GLY A 238 -8.61 -19.02 -12.09
C GLY A 238 -9.50 -18.74 -10.89
N THR A 239 -9.35 -17.57 -10.25
CA THR A 239 -10.18 -17.11 -9.14
C THR A 239 -11.35 -16.30 -9.67
N ASP A 240 -12.57 -16.57 -9.19
CA ASP A 240 -13.78 -15.84 -9.52
C ASP A 240 -13.95 -14.59 -8.63
N PRO A 241 -13.68 -13.35 -9.13
CA PRO A 241 -13.75 -12.16 -8.32
C PRO A 241 -15.18 -11.68 -8.11
N HIS A 242 -15.50 -11.28 -6.88
CA HIS A 242 -16.73 -10.60 -6.48
C HIS A 242 -16.39 -9.28 -5.77
N ILE A 243 -16.08 -8.24 -6.55
CA ILE A 243 -15.63 -6.95 -6.07
C ILE A 243 -16.72 -5.91 -6.27
N SER A 244 -17.13 -5.20 -5.20
CA SER A 244 -18.14 -4.14 -5.34
C SER A 244 -17.64 -3.02 -6.25
N THR A 245 -18.48 -2.56 -7.16
CA THR A 245 -18.16 -1.48 -8.11
C THR A 245 -18.53 -0.08 -7.61
N GLY A 246 -19.03 0.02 -6.37
CA GLY A 246 -19.41 1.29 -5.75
C GLY A 246 -20.07 1.10 -4.39
N ARG A 247 -20.20 2.20 -3.65
CA ARG A 247 -20.86 2.20 -2.34
C ARG A 247 -22.35 1.91 -2.49
N GLN A 248 -22.83 0.92 -1.77
CA GLN A 248 -24.27 0.67 -1.62
C GLN A 248 -24.79 1.41 -0.38
N LYS A 249 -25.95 2.07 -0.49
CA LYS A 249 -26.60 2.66 0.67
C LYS A 249 -27.07 1.55 1.62
N HIS A 250 -26.84 1.74 2.90
CA HIS A 250 -27.24 0.77 3.92
C HIS A 250 -28.78 0.58 3.87
N GLY A 251 -29.23 -0.66 3.85
CA GLY A 251 -30.66 -0.98 3.79
C GLY A 251 -31.33 -0.88 2.40
N GLN A 252 -30.61 -0.46 1.37
CA GLN A 252 -31.13 -0.37 0.00
C GLN A 252 -30.25 -1.18 -0.98
N PRO A 253 -30.32 -2.52 -0.97
CA PRO A 253 -29.61 -3.29 -1.98
C PRO A 253 -30.22 -2.99 -3.35
N PRO A 254 -29.40 -2.89 -4.41
CA PRO A 254 -29.90 -2.69 -5.75
C PRO A 254 -30.83 -3.85 -6.14
N PRO A 255 -31.85 -3.61 -6.96
CA PRO A 255 -32.79 -4.66 -7.37
C PRO A 255 -32.04 -5.81 -8.05
N ALA A 256 -32.53 -7.04 -7.83
CA ALA A 256 -32.00 -8.22 -8.48
C ALA A 256 -32.21 -8.13 -10.00
N ILE A 257 -31.27 -8.68 -10.75
CA ILE A 257 -31.33 -8.73 -12.21
C ILE A 257 -31.30 -10.20 -12.65
N CYS A 258 -32.17 -10.54 -13.60
CA CYS A 258 -32.20 -11.84 -14.26
C CYS A 258 -31.54 -11.76 -15.65
N GLY A 259 -31.23 -12.93 -16.21
CA GLY A 259 -30.70 -13.07 -17.56
C GLY A 259 -29.17 -13.03 -17.68
N PRO A 260 -28.63 -13.24 -18.88
CA PRO A 260 -27.20 -13.27 -19.12
C PRO A 260 -26.57 -11.87 -18.95
N ILE A 261 -25.24 -11.84 -18.80
CA ILE A 261 -24.47 -10.58 -18.78
C ILE A 261 -24.31 -10.13 -20.24
N PRO A 262 -24.76 -8.94 -20.65
CA PRO A 262 -24.54 -8.42 -21.99
C PRO A 262 -23.04 -8.33 -22.32
N LYS A 263 -22.67 -8.65 -23.54
CA LYS A 263 -21.25 -8.65 -23.97
C LYS A 263 -20.68 -7.26 -24.17
N ASP A 264 -21.52 -6.29 -24.48
CA ASP A 264 -21.23 -4.89 -24.74
C ASP A 264 -20.98 -4.02 -23.49
N LEU A 265 -21.21 -4.58 -22.30
CA LEU A 265 -20.88 -3.90 -21.05
C LEU A 265 -19.35 -3.82 -20.84
N ASP A 266 -18.92 -2.68 -20.28
CA ASP A 266 -17.58 -2.51 -19.74
C ASP A 266 -17.33 -3.47 -18.54
N ALA A 267 -16.10 -3.60 -18.12
CA ALA A 267 -15.73 -4.49 -17.01
C ALA A 267 -16.50 -4.15 -15.72
N LYS A 268 -16.68 -2.85 -15.45
CA LYS A 268 -17.43 -2.36 -14.28
C LYS A 268 -18.89 -2.73 -14.35
N GLY A 269 -19.54 -2.57 -15.48
CA GLY A 269 -20.91 -2.95 -15.74
C GLY A 269 -21.12 -4.47 -15.64
N LYS A 270 -20.19 -5.25 -16.18
CA LYS A 270 -20.21 -6.72 -16.07
C LYS A 270 -20.16 -7.17 -14.61
N MET A 271 -19.23 -6.63 -13.82
CA MET A 271 -19.11 -6.92 -12.39
C MET A 271 -20.35 -6.45 -11.60
N ALA A 272 -20.81 -5.24 -11.82
CA ALA A 272 -22.02 -4.72 -11.18
C ALA A 272 -23.24 -5.61 -11.48
N ARG A 273 -23.38 -6.09 -12.71
CA ARG A 273 -24.45 -7.01 -13.10
C ARG A 273 -24.27 -8.40 -12.47
N LYS A 274 -23.03 -8.92 -12.43
CA LYS A 274 -22.71 -10.19 -11.78
C LYS A 274 -23.13 -10.19 -10.31
N LEU A 275 -22.78 -9.14 -9.56
CA LEU A 275 -23.13 -8.98 -8.15
C LEU A 275 -24.65 -8.78 -7.90
N ARG A 276 -25.44 -8.40 -8.92
CA ARG A 276 -26.90 -8.23 -8.82
C ARG A 276 -27.68 -9.48 -9.19
N LYS A 277 -27.07 -10.49 -9.82
CA LYS A 277 -27.67 -11.81 -10.00
C LYS A 277 -27.88 -12.50 -8.66
N LYS A 278 -28.83 -13.43 -8.58
CA LYS A 278 -29.15 -14.17 -7.35
C LYS A 278 -27.89 -14.79 -6.72
N GLU A 279 -27.15 -15.58 -7.50
CA GLU A 279 -25.93 -16.23 -7.05
C GLU A 279 -24.86 -15.23 -6.59
N GLY A 280 -24.54 -14.20 -7.40
CA GLY A 280 -23.56 -13.18 -7.06
C GLY A 280 -23.94 -12.39 -5.81
N ARG A 281 -25.24 -12.15 -5.56
CA ARG A 281 -25.73 -11.50 -4.32
C ARG A 281 -25.50 -12.40 -3.11
N GLU A 282 -25.81 -13.69 -3.22
CA GLU A 282 -25.61 -14.66 -2.14
C GLU A 282 -24.14 -14.79 -1.79
N ILE A 283 -23.27 -14.89 -2.80
CA ILE A 283 -21.80 -14.94 -2.60
C ILE A 283 -21.31 -13.64 -1.95
N TYR A 284 -21.66 -12.49 -2.51
CA TYR A 284 -21.17 -11.19 -2.00
C TYR A 284 -21.68 -10.88 -0.58
N ALA A 285 -22.89 -11.33 -0.24
CA ALA A 285 -23.48 -11.15 1.10
C ALA A 285 -22.64 -11.84 2.19
N LYS A 286 -21.93 -12.93 1.86
CA LYS A 286 -21.05 -13.66 2.78
C LYS A 286 -19.92 -12.77 3.32
N ARG A 287 -19.53 -11.68 2.63
CA ARG A 287 -18.52 -10.74 3.14
C ARG A 287 -18.83 -10.27 4.56
N LYS A 288 -20.11 -9.96 4.83
CA LYS A 288 -20.57 -9.51 6.16
C LYS A 288 -20.44 -10.56 7.25
N THR A 289 -20.52 -11.83 6.90
CA THR A 289 -20.45 -12.94 7.86
C THR A 289 -19.05 -13.54 7.97
N ILE A 290 -18.16 -13.30 7.00
CA ILE A 290 -16.80 -13.83 6.97
C ILE A 290 -15.81 -12.82 7.57
N VAL A 291 -15.67 -11.66 6.96
CA VAL A 291 -14.59 -10.71 7.26
C VAL A 291 -14.96 -9.74 8.38
N GLU A 292 -16.17 -9.18 8.36
CA GLU A 292 -16.59 -8.18 9.35
C GLU A 292 -16.53 -8.69 10.80
N PRO A 293 -16.95 -9.94 11.11
CA PRO A 293 -16.82 -10.47 12.47
C PRO A 293 -15.38 -10.62 12.93
N VAL A 294 -14.44 -10.96 12.05
CA VAL A 294 -13.01 -11.09 12.39
C VAL A 294 -12.44 -9.75 12.82
N PHE A 295 -12.70 -8.68 12.05
CA PHE A 295 -12.29 -7.33 12.42
C PHE A 295 -13.04 -6.83 13.67
N GLY A 296 -14.33 -7.13 13.81
CA GLY A 296 -15.11 -6.80 14.99
C GLY A 296 -14.56 -7.46 16.25
N GLN A 297 -14.27 -8.75 16.22
CA GLN A 297 -13.65 -9.47 17.33
C GLN A 297 -12.28 -8.91 17.69
N THR A 298 -11.46 -8.57 16.69
CA THR A 298 -10.13 -8.01 16.91
C THR A 298 -10.21 -6.63 17.54
N LYS A 299 -11.05 -5.74 17.02
CA LYS A 299 -11.17 -4.35 17.49
C LYS A 299 -11.93 -4.21 18.80
N GLU A 300 -13.07 -4.91 18.94
CA GLU A 300 -13.98 -4.72 20.08
C GLU A 300 -13.71 -5.70 21.20
N ALA A 301 -13.71 -7.00 20.91
CA ALA A 301 -13.57 -8.01 21.98
C ALA A 301 -12.15 -8.10 22.53
N ARG A 302 -11.12 -7.84 21.70
CA ARG A 302 -9.72 -7.91 22.10
C ARG A 302 -9.04 -6.55 22.26
N GLY A 303 -9.72 -5.46 21.92
CA GLY A 303 -9.28 -4.09 22.17
C GLY A 303 -8.18 -3.58 21.26
N LEU A 304 -7.89 -4.21 20.11
CA LEU A 304 -6.93 -3.69 19.14
C LEU A 304 -7.52 -2.49 18.40
N ARG A 305 -7.54 -1.35 19.05
CA ARG A 305 -7.97 -0.09 18.45
C ARG A 305 -6.83 0.77 17.96
N ARG A 306 -5.62 0.51 18.42
CA ARG A 306 -4.38 1.19 18.03
C ARG A 306 -3.20 0.25 18.23
N PHE A 307 -2.19 0.42 17.40
CA PHE A 307 -0.91 -0.28 17.56
C PHE A 307 -0.12 0.31 18.73
N LEU A 308 0.59 -0.55 19.44
CA LEU A 308 1.50 -0.20 20.53
C LEU A 308 2.90 0.07 20.00
N LEU A 309 3.27 -0.60 18.91
CA LEU A 309 4.55 -0.45 18.24
C LEU A 309 4.49 0.63 17.15
N ARG A 310 5.64 1.09 16.70
CA ARG A 310 5.82 2.12 15.67
C ARG A 310 6.85 1.65 14.65
N GLY A 311 6.72 2.16 13.42
CA GLY A 311 7.48 1.69 12.27
C GLY A 311 6.78 0.51 11.59
N LEU A 312 6.79 0.50 10.27
CA LEU A 312 6.02 -0.42 9.43
C LEU A 312 6.31 -1.89 9.77
N GLU A 313 7.56 -2.27 9.90
CA GLU A 313 7.99 -3.64 10.21
C GLU A 313 7.43 -4.13 11.55
N LYS A 314 7.57 -3.31 12.61
CA LYS A 314 7.09 -3.67 13.94
C LYS A 314 5.56 -3.71 14.01
N VAL A 315 4.89 -2.80 13.31
CA VAL A 315 3.42 -2.79 13.20
C VAL A 315 2.93 -4.01 12.43
N ASN A 316 3.63 -4.41 11.35
CA ASN A 316 3.31 -5.64 10.63
C ASN A 316 3.48 -6.89 11.52
N SER A 317 4.54 -6.93 12.33
CA SER A 317 4.75 -8.01 13.31
C SER A 317 3.64 -8.03 14.36
N GLU A 318 3.26 -6.88 14.90
CA GLU A 318 2.15 -6.76 15.85
C GLU A 318 0.83 -7.22 15.23
N TRP A 319 0.53 -6.80 13.99
CA TRP A 319 -0.66 -7.23 13.24
C TRP A 319 -0.68 -8.75 13.03
N THR A 320 0.46 -9.34 12.67
CA THR A 320 0.60 -10.78 12.50
C THR A 320 0.34 -11.55 13.79
N ILE A 321 0.84 -11.09 14.93
CA ILE A 321 0.56 -11.69 16.25
C ILE A 321 -0.94 -11.66 16.57
N TRP A 322 -1.64 -10.58 16.24
CA TRP A 322 -3.09 -10.51 16.41
C TRP A 322 -3.82 -11.55 15.55
N GLY A 323 -3.41 -11.73 14.29
CA GLY A 323 -3.95 -12.78 13.42
C GLY A 323 -3.68 -14.20 13.94
N MET A 324 -2.46 -14.45 14.41
CA MET A 324 -2.11 -15.72 15.03
C MET A 324 -3.01 -16.03 16.25
N THR A 325 -3.21 -15.05 17.13
CA THR A 325 -4.10 -15.23 18.29
C THR A 325 -5.56 -15.45 17.89
N HIS A 326 -6.01 -14.84 16.79
CA HIS A 326 -7.34 -15.12 16.24
C HIS A 326 -7.43 -16.56 15.75
N ASN A 327 -6.48 -17.01 14.97
CA ASN A 327 -6.46 -18.38 14.43
C ASN A 327 -6.36 -19.45 15.52
N LEU A 328 -5.50 -19.23 16.54
CA LEU A 328 -5.42 -20.13 17.70
C LEU A 328 -6.76 -20.29 18.41
N ASN A 329 -7.51 -19.19 18.60
CA ASN A 329 -8.85 -19.28 19.19
C ASN A 329 -9.86 -20.02 18.32
N LYS A 330 -9.68 -20.02 16.99
CA LYS A 330 -10.51 -20.81 16.09
C LYS A 330 -10.19 -22.29 16.14
N LEU A 331 -8.91 -22.63 16.32
CA LEU A 331 -8.47 -24.03 16.46
C LEU A 331 -8.87 -24.65 17.81
N TRP A 332 -9.02 -23.82 18.86
CA TRP A 332 -9.38 -24.30 20.21
C TRP A 332 -10.88 -24.55 20.37
N ARG A 333 -11.74 -24.00 19.54
CA ARG A 333 -13.21 -24.16 19.58
C ARG A 333 -13.70 -25.28 18.70
#